data_7b29166cd25e243cd222ee584a5b73a7
#
_entry.id   7b29166cd25e243cd222ee584a5b73a7
#
_cell.length_a   1.000
_cell.length_b   1.000
_cell.length_c   1.000
_cell.angle_alpha   90.00
_cell.angle_beta   90.00
_cell.angle_gamma   90.00
#
_symmetry.space_group_name_H-M   'P 1'
#
loop_
_entity.id
_entity.type
_entity.pdbx_description
1 polymer ?
#
loop_
_entity_poly.entity_id
_entity_poly.type
_entity_poly.pdbx_seq_one_letter_code
_entity_poly.pdbx_strand_id
1 'polypeptide(L)'
;MIPDSIWGNGRHAAENIAFMQALESTSFSISKWLIIVLPVVAAICTLRLVIKKSSTGSLLYGITGCVLCLFVALDGVYQPTILAVKSDKHLAEDIRKQVPEGVVYSYTDRMIRFYCTNYYMNNQMRNFTLENPQEGYVILSANAQEEFLKNYNAKYQLEEVFHTDY
;
A
#
# COMPACT_ATOMS: atom_id res chain seq x y z
N MET A 1 8.19 18.78 8.41
CA MET A 1 8.75 18.35 7.11
C MET A 1 9.99 17.54 7.38
N ILE A 2 9.97 16.25 7.09
CA ILE A 2 11.13 15.36 7.28
C ILE A 2 12.02 15.52 6.05
N PRO A 3 13.34 15.72 6.19
CA PRO A 3 14.22 15.94 5.04
C PRO A 3 14.19 14.76 4.07
N ASP A 4 14.00 15.03 2.78
CA ASP A 4 14.04 14.04 1.70
C ASP A 4 15.34 13.22 1.67
N SER A 5 16.40 13.76 2.27
CA SER A 5 17.70 13.08 2.41
C SER A 5 17.67 11.78 3.23
N ILE A 6 16.68 11.61 4.11
CA ILE A 6 16.57 10.41 4.97
C ILE A 6 15.75 9.32 4.28
N TRP A 7 14.68 9.70 3.56
CA TRP A 7 13.68 8.76 3.00
C TRP A 7 13.69 8.71 1.47
N GLY A 8 14.27 9.71 0.82
CA GLY A 8 14.28 9.86 -0.63
C GLY A 8 15.40 9.12 -1.35
N ASN A 9 16.23 8.35 -0.64
CA ASN A 9 17.36 7.61 -1.22
C ASN A 9 17.14 6.10 -1.06
N GLY A 10 17.40 5.34 -2.15
CA GLY A 10 17.37 3.88 -2.14
C GLY A 10 16.23 3.26 -2.96
N ARG A 11 16.22 1.94 -2.98
CA ARG A 11 15.31 1.13 -3.81
C ARG A 11 13.81 1.40 -3.57
N HIS A 12 13.44 1.86 -2.38
CA HIS A 12 12.05 2.12 -1.97
C HIS A 12 11.77 3.60 -1.72
N ALA A 13 12.59 4.50 -2.28
CA ALA A 13 12.46 5.93 -2.05
C ALA A 13 11.06 6.47 -2.42
N ALA A 14 10.54 6.09 -3.59
CA ALA A 14 9.22 6.51 -4.05
C ALA A 14 8.09 6.03 -3.12
N GLU A 15 8.15 4.78 -2.67
CA GLU A 15 7.17 4.24 -1.72
C GLU A 15 7.22 4.94 -0.35
N ASN A 16 8.43 5.26 0.12
CA ASN A 16 8.61 5.96 1.38
C ASN A 16 8.08 7.40 1.31
N ILE A 17 8.32 8.10 0.20
CA ILE A 17 7.80 9.45 -0.04
C ILE A 17 6.28 9.42 -0.10
N ALA A 18 5.69 8.50 -0.86
CA ALA A 18 4.24 8.34 -0.95
C ALA A 18 3.61 8.04 0.41
N PHE A 19 4.26 7.19 1.22
CA PHE A 19 3.82 6.90 2.58
C PHE A 19 3.85 8.14 3.48
N MET A 20 4.91 8.93 3.42
CA MET A 20 5.03 10.16 4.20
C MET A 20 4.00 11.21 3.78
N GLN A 21 3.75 11.37 2.49
CA GLN A 21 2.70 12.26 1.96
C GLN A 21 1.31 11.81 2.41
N ALA A 22 1.05 10.50 2.39
CA ALA A 22 -0.21 9.95 2.91
C ALA A 22 -0.39 10.19 4.41
N LEU A 23 0.68 10.06 5.19
CA LEU A 23 0.68 10.41 6.61
C LEU A 23 0.38 11.90 6.84
N GLU A 24 1.03 12.79 6.09
CA GLU A 24 0.82 14.24 6.18
C GLU A 24 -0.59 14.65 5.75
N SER A 25 -1.14 14.01 4.73
CA SER A 25 -2.50 14.28 4.23
C SER A 25 -3.60 13.67 5.11
N THR A 26 -3.25 12.71 5.98
CA THR A 26 -4.24 12.06 6.83
C THR A 26 -4.69 13.02 7.92
N SER A 27 -5.97 13.42 7.89
CA SER A 27 -6.58 14.13 9.01
C SER A 27 -6.66 13.21 10.22
N PHE A 28 -5.82 13.47 11.21
CA PHE A 28 -5.83 12.70 12.45
C PHE A 28 -7.05 13.10 13.27
N SER A 29 -8.03 12.21 13.39
CA SER A 29 -9.11 12.36 14.36
C SER A 29 -8.56 12.32 15.79
N ILE A 30 -9.30 12.87 16.74
CA ILE A 30 -8.93 12.84 18.18
C ILE A 30 -8.64 11.41 18.64
N SER A 31 -9.40 10.43 18.14
CA SER A 31 -9.19 9.02 18.47
C SER A 31 -7.82 8.49 18.00
N LYS A 32 -7.36 8.86 16.82
CA LYS A 32 -6.03 8.47 16.32
C LYS A 32 -4.91 9.10 17.15
N TRP A 33 -5.06 10.37 17.54
CA TRP A 33 -4.11 11.01 18.46
C TRP A 33 -4.03 10.31 19.80
N LEU A 34 -5.17 9.92 20.39
CA LEU A 34 -5.19 9.16 21.64
C LEU A 34 -4.45 7.83 21.49
N ILE A 35 -4.64 7.13 20.38
CA ILE A 35 -3.94 5.85 20.09
C ILE A 35 -2.43 6.06 20.01
N ILE A 36 -1.95 7.13 19.38
CA ILE A 36 -0.50 7.45 19.26
C ILE A 36 0.11 7.82 20.60
N VAL A 37 -0.62 8.55 21.44
CA VAL A 37 -0.15 8.99 22.75
C VAL A 37 -0.12 7.86 23.77
N LEU A 38 -0.94 6.86 23.61
CA LEU A 38 -1.08 5.73 24.55
C LEU A 38 0.25 5.01 24.87
N PRO A 39 1.08 4.59 23.90
CA PRO A 39 2.39 3.97 24.17
C PRO A 39 3.33 4.92 24.93
N VAL A 40 3.30 6.20 24.64
CA VAL A 40 4.15 7.19 25.32
C VAL A 40 3.77 7.30 26.79
N VAL A 41 2.47 7.38 27.09
CA VAL A 41 1.97 7.41 28.46
C VAL A 41 2.33 6.11 29.20
N ALA A 42 2.13 4.96 28.56
CA ALA A 42 2.50 3.66 29.12
C ALA A 42 3.99 3.57 29.43
N ALA A 43 4.86 4.06 28.53
CA ALA A 43 6.31 4.10 28.74
C ALA A 43 6.70 4.99 29.91
N ILE A 44 6.09 6.19 30.04
CA ILE A 44 6.32 7.10 31.17
C ILE A 44 5.90 6.45 32.50
N CYS A 45 4.73 5.80 32.51
CA CYS A 45 4.26 5.09 33.70
C CYS A 45 5.21 3.96 34.09
N THR A 46 5.67 3.16 33.13
CA THR A 46 6.64 2.08 33.37
C THR A 46 7.98 2.62 33.88
N LEU A 47 8.48 3.70 33.31
CA LEU A 47 9.70 4.36 33.79
C LEU A 47 9.56 4.83 35.24
N ARG A 48 8.41 5.38 35.62
CA ARG A 48 8.13 5.74 37.03
C ARG A 48 8.17 4.53 37.96
N LEU A 49 7.70 3.35 37.51
CA LEU A 49 7.80 2.11 38.31
C LEU A 49 9.27 1.70 38.52
N VAL A 50 10.10 1.85 37.51
CA VAL A 50 11.56 1.60 37.61
C VAL A 50 12.20 2.52 38.63
N ILE A 51 11.96 3.85 38.54
CA ILE A 51 12.53 4.85 39.44
C ILE A 51 12.09 4.61 40.88
N LYS A 52 10.85 4.20 41.10
CA LYS A 52 10.31 3.88 42.43
C LYS A 52 10.77 2.55 42.98
N LYS A 53 11.62 1.80 42.26
CA LYS A 53 12.08 0.44 42.63
C LYS A 53 10.91 -0.50 42.96
N SER A 54 9.84 -0.44 42.15
CA SER A 54 8.66 -1.27 42.32
C SER A 54 8.97 -2.78 42.19
N SER A 55 8.06 -3.62 42.59
CA SER A 55 8.25 -5.08 42.51
C SER A 55 8.45 -5.54 41.05
N THR A 56 9.14 -6.66 40.88
CA THR A 56 9.38 -7.27 39.57
C THR A 56 8.09 -7.55 38.81
N GLY A 57 7.02 -7.98 39.53
CA GLY A 57 5.71 -8.17 38.93
C GLY A 57 5.11 -6.91 38.35
N SER A 58 5.20 -5.77 39.08
CA SER A 58 4.71 -4.47 38.59
C SER A 58 5.47 -4.01 37.36
N LEU A 59 6.80 -4.24 37.29
CA LEU A 59 7.60 -3.91 36.11
C LEU A 59 7.21 -4.77 34.91
N LEU A 60 6.98 -6.05 35.12
CA LEU A 60 6.55 -6.96 34.04
C LEU A 60 5.19 -6.50 33.45
N TYR A 61 4.21 -6.18 34.30
CA TYR A 61 2.93 -5.63 33.82
C TYR A 61 3.10 -4.29 33.09
N GLY A 62 3.98 -3.42 33.55
CA GLY A 62 4.29 -2.16 32.88
C GLY A 62 4.86 -2.37 31.48
N ILE A 63 5.85 -3.28 31.35
CA ILE A 63 6.46 -3.59 30.05
C ILE A 63 5.43 -4.24 29.12
N THR A 64 4.66 -5.21 29.59
CA THR A 64 3.60 -5.86 28.80
C THR A 64 2.57 -4.83 28.34
N GLY A 65 2.16 -3.91 29.23
CA GLY A 65 1.27 -2.82 28.88
C GLY A 65 1.84 -1.90 27.77
N CYS A 66 3.13 -1.55 27.84
CA CYS A 66 3.79 -0.77 26.79
C CYS A 66 3.76 -1.48 25.44
N VAL A 67 4.08 -2.78 25.43
CA VAL A 67 4.09 -3.58 24.20
C VAL A 67 2.67 -3.66 23.60
N LEU A 68 1.66 -3.92 24.40
CA LEU A 68 0.27 -3.95 23.93
C LEU A 68 -0.18 -2.59 23.38
N CYS A 69 0.13 -1.49 24.07
CA CYS A 69 -0.18 -0.15 23.59
C CYS A 69 0.53 0.17 22.26
N LEU A 70 1.77 -0.29 22.09
CA LEU A 70 2.52 -0.15 20.84
C LEU A 70 1.84 -0.93 19.69
N PHE A 71 1.42 -2.17 19.93
CA PHE A 71 0.68 -2.95 18.94
C PHE A 71 -0.63 -2.26 18.54
N VAL A 72 -1.39 -1.75 19.51
CA VAL A 72 -2.62 -1.01 19.23
C VAL A 72 -2.35 0.24 18.37
N ALA A 73 -1.24 0.94 18.63
CA ALA A 73 -0.85 2.11 17.82
C ALA A 73 -0.42 1.72 16.40
N LEU A 74 0.31 0.63 16.25
CA LEU A 74 0.71 0.09 14.96
C LEU A 74 -0.51 -0.36 14.13
N ASP A 75 -1.39 -1.15 14.72
CA ASP A 75 -2.57 -1.68 14.03
C ASP A 75 -3.63 -0.60 13.76
N GLY A 76 -3.80 0.34 14.69
CA GLY A 76 -4.85 1.37 14.57
C GLY A 76 -4.49 2.56 13.70
N VAL A 77 -3.20 2.84 13.48
CA VAL A 77 -2.76 4.02 12.72
C VAL A 77 -1.79 3.65 11.61
N TYR A 78 -0.71 2.94 11.92
CA TYR A 78 0.36 2.68 10.96
C TYR A 78 -0.07 1.72 9.85
N GLN A 79 -0.64 0.57 10.21
CA GLN A 79 -1.08 -0.45 9.24
C GLN A 79 -2.14 0.07 8.25
N PRO A 80 -3.21 0.74 8.67
CA PRO A 80 -4.19 1.29 7.74
C PRO A 80 -3.57 2.29 6.75
N THR A 81 -2.61 3.10 7.21
CA THR A 81 -1.94 4.07 6.35
C THR A 81 -1.05 3.40 5.31
N ILE A 82 -0.27 2.39 5.72
CA ILE A 82 0.53 1.58 4.78
C ILE A 82 -0.36 0.88 3.77
N LEU A 83 -1.43 0.23 4.22
CA LEU A 83 -2.35 -0.48 3.33
C LEU A 83 -3.03 0.46 2.35
N ALA A 84 -3.36 1.69 2.75
CA ALA A 84 -3.91 2.68 1.84
C ALA A 84 -2.93 3.07 0.73
N VAL A 85 -1.64 3.20 1.03
CA VAL A 85 -0.60 3.57 0.05
C VAL A 85 -0.19 2.39 -0.84
N LYS A 86 -0.05 1.19 -0.25
CA LYS A 86 0.44 0.00 -0.96
C LYS A 86 -0.67 -0.84 -1.59
N SER A 87 -1.91 -0.43 -1.41
CA SER A 87 -3.06 -1.18 -1.93
C SER A 87 -3.31 -0.85 -3.39
N ASP A 88 -3.37 -1.86 -4.24
CA ASP A 88 -3.82 -1.76 -5.63
C ASP A 88 -5.33 -1.43 -5.75
N LYS A 89 -5.99 -1.14 -4.64
CA LYS A 89 -7.42 -0.82 -4.63
C LYS A 89 -7.72 0.43 -5.46
N HIS A 90 -6.90 1.47 -5.30
CA HIS A 90 -7.07 2.71 -6.07
C HIS A 90 -6.88 2.46 -7.56
N LEU A 91 -5.86 1.68 -7.94
CA LEU A 91 -5.67 1.28 -9.33
C LEU A 91 -6.91 0.52 -9.88
N ALA A 92 -7.44 -0.43 -9.12
CA ALA A 92 -8.63 -1.17 -9.51
C ALA A 92 -9.88 -0.28 -9.62
N GLU A 93 -10.04 0.71 -8.73
CA GLU A 93 -11.13 1.70 -8.78
C GLU A 93 -11.00 2.61 -10.01
N ASP A 94 -9.81 3.05 -10.33
CA ASP A 94 -9.56 3.91 -11.49
C ASP A 94 -9.76 3.15 -12.80
N ILE A 95 -9.32 1.91 -12.88
CA ILE A 95 -9.63 1.04 -14.03
C ILE A 95 -11.15 0.91 -14.22
N ARG A 96 -11.91 0.65 -13.16
CA ARG A 96 -13.37 0.53 -13.25
C ARG A 96 -14.06 1.81 -13.70
N LYS A 97 -13.52 2.98 -13.33
CA LYS A 97 -14.06 4.27 -13.79
C LYS A 97 -13.84 4.49 -15.28
N GLN A 98 -12.65 4.11 -15.77
CA GLN A 98 -12.27 4.29 -17.17
C GLN A 98 -12.85 3.22 -18.10
N VAL A 99 -13.01 2.01 -17.57
CA VAL A 99 -13.47 0.83 -18.31
C VAL A 99 -14.63 0.16 -17.56
N PRO A 100 -15.82 0.81 -17.51
CA PRO A 100 -16.93 0.31 -16.70
C PRO A 100 -17.52 -1.00 -17.23
N GLU A 101 -17.51 -1.24 -18.54
CA GLU A 101 -18.17 -2.39 -19.19
C GLU A 101 -17.22 -3.24 -20.07
N GLY A 102 -15.92 -3.02 -19.97
CA GLY A 102 -14.93 -3.73 -20.80
C GLY A 102 -14.33 -4.95 -20.13
N VAL A 103 -13.89 -5.91 -20.94
CA VAL A 103 -13.02 -6.98 -20.46
C VAL A 103 -11.61 -6.46 -20.36
N VAL A 104 -11.02 -6.59 -19.19
CA VAL A 104 -9.67 -6.14 -18.89
C VAL A 104 -8.72 -7.34 -18.88
N TYR A 105 -7.68 -7.25 -19.66
CA TYR A 105 -6.63 -8.27 -19.73
C TYR A 105 -5.37 -7.80 -19.04
N SER A 106 -4.67 -8.69 -18.38
CA SER A 106 -3.33 -8.44 -17.86
C SER A 106 -2.30 -9.07 -18.78
N TYR A 107 -1.30 -8.29 -19.16
CA TYR A 107 -0.12 -8.81 -19.85
C TYR A 107 1.09 -8.64 -18.96
N THR A 108 1.60 -9.73 -18.46
CA THR A 108 2.87 -9.79 -17.76
C THR A 108 3.46 -11.18 -18.00
N ASP A 109 4.76 -11.27 -17.99
CA ASP A 109 5.50 -12.54 -17.94
C ASP A 109 5.22 -13.30 -16.62
N ARG A 110 4.70 -12.59 -15.60
CA ARG A 110 4.35 -13.12 -14.29
C ARG A 110 2.96 -12.63 -13.90
N MET A 111 1.97 -13.51 -13.90
CA MET A 111 0.59 -13.23 -13.46
C MET A 111 0.48 -12.57 -12.08
N ILE A 112 1.51 -12.74 -11.26
CA ILE A 112 1.55 -12.29 -9.87
C ILE A 112 1.46 -10.76 -9.75
N ARG A 113 1.90 -9.99 -10.77
CA ARG A 113 2.03 -8.53 -10.65
C ARG A 113 0.69 -7.80 -10.48
N PHE A 114 -0.38 -8.28 -11.13
CA PHE A 114 -1.72 -7.70 -11.03
C PHE A 114 -2.67 -8.55 -10.18
N TYR A 115 -2.15 -9.41 -9.33
CA TYR A 115 -2.98 -10.31 -8.55
C TYR A 115 -3.87 -9.55 -7.56
N CYS A 116 -3.31 -8.57 -6.86
CA CYS A 116 -4.06 -7.74 -5.93
C CYS A 116 -5.08 -6.87 -6.65
N THR A 117 -4.70 -6.24 -7.79
CA THR A 117 -5.63 -5.48 -8.64
C THR A 117 -6.80 -6.35 -9.09
N ASN A 118 -6.52 -7.55 -9.57
CA ASN A 118 -7.55 -8.51 -9.98
C ASN A 118 -8.51 -8.90 -8.84
N TYR A 119 -7.97 -9.09 -7.63
CA TYR A 119 -8.78 -9.34 -6.44
C TYR A 119 -9.79 -8.20 -6.20
N TYR A 120 -9.33 -6.94 -6.24
CA TYR A 120 -10.21 -5.78 -6.09
C TYR A 120 -11.17 -5.60 -7.28
N MET A 121 -10.86 -6.17 -8.44
CA MET A 121 -11.75 -6.24 -9.60
C MET A 121 -12.67 -7.47 -9.58
N ASN A 122 -12.85 -8.12 -8.44
CA ASN A 122 -13.68 -9.33 -8.27
C ASN A 122 -13.23 -10.50 -9.18
N ASN A 123 -11.93 -10.63 -9.43
CA ASN A 123 -11.33 -11.64 -10.31
C ASN A 123 -11.88 -11.61 -11.76
N GLN A 124 -12.19 -10.42 -12.25
CA GLN A 124 -12.71 -10.23 -13.61
C GLN A 124 -11.61 -9.97 -14.65
N MET A 125 -10.37 -9.73 -14.21
CA MET A 125 -9.24 -9.62 -15.14
C MET A 125 -8.89 -10.99 -15.71
N ARG A 126 -8.56 -10.98 -17.00
CA ARG A 126 -8.18 -12.19 -17.74
C ARG A 126 -6.74 -12.11 -18.18
N ASN A 127 -6.16 -13.28 -18.50
CA ASN A 127 -4.78 -13.33 -18.98
C ASN A 127 -4.74 -13.11 -20.49
N PHE A 128 -4.07 -12.05 -20.93
CA PHE A 128 -3.95 -11.72 -22.35
C PHE A 128 -3.29 -12.83 -23.17
N THR A 129 -2.19 -13.39 -22.68
CA THR A 129 -1.41 -14.40 -23.40
C THR A 129 -2.17 -15.72 -23.58
N LEU A 130 -3.01 -16.09 -22.59
CA LEU A 130 -3.79 -17.31 -22.64
C LEU A 130 -5.02 -17.18 -23.55
N GLU A 131 -5.72 -16.04 -23.49
CA GLU A 131 -6.98 -15.86 -24.24
C GLU A 131 -6.76 -15.30 -25.64
N ASN A 132 -5.66 -14.57 -25.85
CA ASN A 132 -5.29 -13.96 -27.12
C ASN A 132 -6.47 -13.23 -27.79
N PRO A 133 -7.08 -12.23 -27.09
CA PRO A 133 -8.32 -11.61 -27.47
C PRO A 133 -8.20 -10.87 -28.81
N GLN A 134 -9.33 -10.65 -29.50
CA GLN A 134 -9.37 -9.80 -30.70
C GLN A 134 -9.48 -8.33 -30.37
N GLU A 135 -10.17 -8.00 -29.27
CA GLU A 135 -10.38 -6.64 -28.77
C GLU A 135 -10.49 -6.63 -27.25
N GLY A 136 -10.31 -5.49 -26.63
CA GLY A 136 -10.43 -5.32 -25.18
C GLY A 136 -9.42 -4.34 -24.64
N TYR A 137 -9.37 -4.22 -23.33
CA TYR A 137 -8.45 -3.34 -22.62
C TYR A 137 -7.32 -4.17 -22.02
N VAL A 138 -6.09 -3.75 -22.21
CA VAL A 138 -4.93 -4.45 -21.65
C VAL A 138 -4.18 -3.55 -20.66
N ILE A 139 -3.89 -4.10 -19.49
CA ILE A 139 -3.03 -3.43 -18.51
C ILE A 139 -1.60 -3.88 -18.76
N LEU A 140 -0.74 -2.89 -18.99
CA LEU A 140 0.68 -3.07 -19.19
C LEU A 140 1.45 -2.32 -18.10
N SER A 141 2.51 -2.92 -17.59
CA SER A 141 3.50 -2.14 -16.86
C SER A 141 4.44 -1.44 -17.83
N ALA A 142 5.05 -0.33 -17.44
CA ALA A 142 6.00 0.40 -18.27
C ALA A 142 7.10 -0.53 -18.88
N ASN A 143 7.61 -1.45 -18.08
CA ASN A 143 8.62 -2.41 -18.53
C ASN A 143 8.07 -3.48 -19.51
N ALA A 144 6.78 -3.80 -19.43
CA ALA A 144 6.15 -4.79 -20.31
C ALA A 144 5.64 -4.18 -21.62
N GLN A 145 5.54 -2.86 -21.70
CA GLN A 145 5.04 -2.17 -22.89
C GLN A 145 5.94 -2.38 -24.11
N GLU A 146 7.25 -2.24 -23.93
CA GLU A 146 8.20 -2.45 -25.03
C GLU A 146 8.16 -3.91 -25.54
N GLU A 147 8.10 -4.86 -24.65
CA GLU A 147 8.00 -6.27 -24.98
C GLU A 147 6.67 -6.59 -25.69
N PHE A 148 5.57 -6.04 -25.18
CA PHE A 148 4.25 -6.19 -25.80
C PHE A 148 4.24 -5.64 -27.23
N LEU A 149 4.73 -4.45 -27.45
CA LEU A 149 4.81 -3.83 -28.78
C LEU A 149 5.68 -4.66 -29.72
N LYS A 150 6.83 -5.16 -29.26
CA LYS A 150 7.70 -6.02 -30.08
C LYS A 150 6.99 -7.29 -30.54
N ASN A 151 6.18 -7.90 -29.67
CA ASN A 151 5.57 -9.21 -29.94
C ASN A 151 4.22 -9.10 -30.67
N TYR A 152 3.49 -7.99 -30.45
CA TYR A 152 2.08 -7.89 -30.85
C TYR A 152 1.73 -6.68 -31.71
N ASN A 153 2.66 -5.76 -32.00
CA ASN A 153 2.41 -4.55 -32.81
C ASN A 153 1.89 -4.87 -34.23
N ALA A 154 2.26 -6.01 -34.80
CA ALA A 154 1.75 -6.42 -36.10
C ALA A 154 0.27 -6.89 -36.06
N LYS A 155 -0.22 -7.24 -34.91
CA LYS A 155 -1.58 -7.80 -34.71
C LYS A 155 -2.57 -6.84 -34.08
N TYR A 156 -2.10 -5.94 -33.19
CA TYR A 156 -2.95 -5.04 -32.42
C TYR A 156 -2.51 -3.60 -32.61
N GLN A 157 -3.49 -2.72 -32.71
CA GLN A 157 -3.29 -1.28 -32.62
C GLN A 157 -3.67 -0.86 -31.20
N LEU A 158 -2.70 -0.29 -30.48
CA LEU A 158 -2.91 0.18 -29.10
C LEU A 158 -3.28 1.66 -29.11
N GLU A 159 -4.26 1.99 -28.30
CA GLU A 159 -4.61 3.36 -27.93
C GLU A 159 -4.49 3.47 -26.40
N GLU A 160 -3.77 4.48 -25.93
CA GLU A 160 -3.63 4.73 -24.50
C GLU A 160 -4.92 5.36 -23.98
N VAL A 161 -5.63 4.64 -23.11
CA VAL A 161 -6.86 5.09 -22.47
C VAL A 161 -6.57 5.76 -21.12
N PHE A 162 -5.56 5.27 -20.40
CA PHE A 162 -5.26 5.72 -19.05
C PHE A 162 -3.82 5.40 -18.68
N HIS A 163 -3.16 6.35 -18.03
CA HIS A 163 -1.81 6.18 -17.45
C HIS A 163 -1.83 6.47 -15.96
N THR A 164 -1.02 5.74 -15.20
CA THR A 164 -0.86 5.96 -13.78
C THR A 164 0.59 5.69 -13.35
N ASP A 165 1.07 6.47 -12.42
CA ASP A 165 2.43 6.39 -11.86
C ASP A 165 2.54 5.42 -10.66
N TYR A 166 1.61 4.49 -10.49
CA TYR A 166 1.62 3.48 -9.42
C TYR A 166 2.71 2.41 -9.61
#